data_7e260ade96caf917bf11fc7a85359384
#
_entry.id   7e260ade96caf917bf11fc7a85359384
#
_cell.length_a   1.000
_cell.length_b   1.000
_cell.length_c   1.000
_cell.angle_alpha   90.00
_cell.angle_beta   90.00
_cell.angle_gamma   90.00
#
_symmetry.space_group_name_H-M   'P 1'
#
loop_
_entity.id
_entity.type
_entity.pdbx_description
1 polymer ?
#
loop_
_entity_poly.entity_id
_entity_poly.type
_entity_poly.pdbx_seq_one_letter_code
_entity_poly.pdbx_strand_id
1 'polypeptide(L)'
;MTATPVDPKPTTRTVVTGRVQVADGPAAGVWVRLLDPAGEFVGEVVTSAIGEFRFYVPPGHWVLRALSPRGVTEMPVEAEPGRATQAELRLSERLPDSVEIIQISTLSLGNRSYLITDGSVAVAVDPQRDLERVTSVLEERGLRLDTVVETHLHNDYVTGGLELARRCQAAYAVPAGPPLGFDAVRVGDGDQLTAGKLRIQVIATPGHTDHHLAYAFAPADGAPRLVCTGGSLLYGTTGRTDLMGADLAEPLAHQQYRSVRHLAEVLPEDTVILPTHGFGSFCAATTVGAVQRSTIGRERAVNPVFSQTEDAFVTGTLTGLEPCPAYYRRMAPINAAGPPPRASLPGPRLVDPAELADRITAGEWVVDVRPRADYAPVHLPGTVNFDASGSLATYLGWLVPFDAPVTLLAADHNELQAARIELLRIGFDHLAAAAVGNPLEWVGPQELASYPRSDFATLATVRTGRQVEVLDVRSDREWRSGHLPGARHIPLPELPNAIASLPEAEHWVHCRSGFRAAIAASLLAAVGHQVVLIDDTVEHARPVVQEG
;
A
#
# COMPACT_ATOMS: atom_id res chain seq x y z
N MET A 1 -49.71 -36.68 -23.83
CA MET A 1 -49.65 -35.63 -22.77
C MET A 1 -48.51 -34.70 -23.14
N THR A 2 -48.84 -33.61 -23.78
CA THR A 2 -47.90 -32.57 -24.27
C THR A 2 -47.59 -31.63 -23.13
N ALA A 3 -46.31 -31.54 -22.73
CA ALA A 3 -45.81 -30.58 -21.75
C ALA A 3 -45.82 -29.19 -22.37
N THR A 4 -46.54 -28.29 -21.75
CA THR A 4 -46.56 -26.84 -22.06
C THR A 4 -45.24 -26.22 -21.66
N PRO A 5 -44.60 -25.39 -22.52
CA PRO A 5 -43.41 -24.67 -22.13
C PRO A 5 -43.79 -23.57 -21.11
N VAL A 6 -43.10 -23.53 -19.98
CA VAL A 6 -43.18 -22.43 -19.02
C VAL A 6 -42.37 -21.29 -19.60
N ASP A 7 -43.07 -20.22 -20.02
CA ASP A 7 -42.45 -18.96 -20.37
C ASP A 7 -41.68 -18.38 -19.16
N PRO A 8 -40.37 -18.05 -19.28
CA PRO A 8 -39.70 -17.37 -18.18
C PRO A 8 -40.23 -15.94 -18.09
N LYS A 9 -40.91 -15.62 -16.98
CA LYS A 9 -41.28 -14.24 -16.65
C LYS A 9 -40.05 -13.36 -16.78
N PRO A 10 -40.15 -12.19 -17.45
CA PRO A 10 -39.06 -11.24 -17.48
C PRO A 10 -38.78 -10.77 -16.04
N THR A 11 -37.63 -11.15 -15.50
CA THR A 11 -37.10 -10.58 -14.26
C THR A 11 -36.78 -9.12 -14.56
N THR A 12 -37.68 -8.22 -14.19
CA THR A 12 -37.44 -6.78 -14.23
C THR A 12 -36.26 -6.48 -13.29
N ARG A 13 -35.09 -6.25 -13.88
CA ARG A 13 -33.87 -5.91 -13.14
C ARG A 13 -34.07 -4.53 -12.53
N THR A 14 -33.86 -4.42 -11.23
CA THR A 14 -33.82 -3.12 -10.51
C THR A 14 -32.53 -2.42 -10.89
N VAL A 15 -32.62 -1.14 -11.23
CA VAL A 15 -31.48 -0.36 -11.72
C VAL A 15 -31.31 0.90 -10.86
N VAL A 16 -30.12 1.15 -10.38
CA VAL A 16 -29.71 2.44 -9.84
C VAL A 16 -28.88 3.14 -10.92
N THR A 17 -29.37 4.27 -11.41
CA THR A 17 -28.69 5.09 -12.39
C THR A 17 -28.55 6.51 -11.85
N GLY A 18 -27.54 7.23 -12.30
CA GLY A 18 -27.38 8.59 -11.83
C GLY A 18 -26.30 9.35 -12.54
N ARG A 19 -26.04 10.53 -12.01
CA ARG A 19 -25.01 11.42 -12.53
C ARG A 19 -24.19 11.97 -11.39
N VAL A 20 -22.87 12.04 -11.62
CA VAL A 20 -21.96 12.79 -10.75
C VAL A 20 -21.77 14.18 -11.35
N GLN A 21 -21.97 15.20 -10.52
CA GLN A 21 -21.79 16.59 -10.87
C GLN A 21 -20.71 17.25 -10.02
N VAL A 22 -20.00 18.20 -10.61
CA VAL A 22 -19.13 19.19 -9.97
C VAL A 22 -19.69 20.57 -10.23
N ALA A 23 -19.16 21.62 -9.60
CA ALA A 23 -19.67 22.99 -9.74
C ALA A 23 -19.75 23.45 -11.21
N ASP A 24 -18.82 23.01 -12.05
CA ASP A 24 -18.69 23.41 -13.45
C ASP A 24 -19.44 22.50 -14.43
N GLY A 25 -20.18 21.48 -13.94
CA GLY A 25 -20.97 20.58 -14.79
C GLY A 25 -20.81 19.09 -14.46
N PRO A 26 -21.10 18.20 -15.42
CA PRO A 26 -20.98 16.76 -15.21
C PRO A 26 -19.54 16.30 -15.02
N ALA A 27 -19.29 15.41 -14.06
CA ALA A 27 -17.96 14.89 -13.76
C ALA A 27 -17.68 13.57 -14.48
N ALA A 28 -16.88 13.61 -15.53
CA ALA A 28 -16.40 12.44 -16.26
C ALA A 28 -15.26 11.73 -15.51
N GLY A 29 -15.12 10.41 -15.68
CA GLY A 29 -14.00 9.66 -15.16
C GLY A 29 -13.99 9.47 -13.63
N VAL A 30 -15.11 9.72 -12.95
CA VAL A 30 -15.28 9.56 -11.52
C VAL A 30 -15.62 8.11 -11.20
N TRP A 31 -14.93 7.52 -10.24
CA TRP A 31 -15.25 6.20 -9.71
C TRP A 31 -16.49 6.28 -8.81
N VAL A 32 -17.51 5.51 -9.12
CA VAL A 32 -18.70 5.37 -8.27
C VAL A 32 -18.73 3.96 -7.71
N ARG A 33 -18.63 3.84 -6.40
CA ARG A 33 -18.76 2.57 -5.67
C ARG A 33 -20.17 2.37 -5.18
N LEU A 34 -20.62 1.14 -5.30
CA LEU A 34 -21.81 0.66 -4.65
C LEU A 34 -21.40 -0.11 -3.38
N LEU A 35 -21.97 0.29 -2.25
CA LEU A 35 -21.76 -0.33 -0.96
C LEU A 35 -23.09 -0.88 -0.45
N ASP A 36 -23.06 -1.95 0.33
CA ASP A 36 -24.22 -2.44 1.07
C ASP A 36 -24.53 -1.56 2.28
N PRO A 37 -25.63 -1.80 3.03
CA PRO A 37 -25.97 -1.03 4.23
C PRO A 37 -24.95 -1.11 5.36
N ALA A 38 -24.08 -2.13 5.37
CA ALA A 38 -22.98 -2.27 6.33
C ALA A 38 -21.72 -1.48 5.90
N GLY A 39 -21.73 -0.90 4.67
CA GLY A 39 -20.59 -0.17 4.11
C GLY A 39 -19.59 -1.06 3.35
N GLU A 40 -19.91 -2.34 3.13
CA GLU A 40 -19.07 -3.27 2.40
C GLU A 40 -19.15 -3.04 0.88
N PHE A 41 -18.03 -3.21 0.21
CA PHE A 41 -17.91 -3.01 -1.24
C PHE A 41 -18.64 -4.10 -2.02
N VAL A 42 -19.50 -3.69 -2.95
CA VAL A 42 -20.28 -4.59 -3.82
C VAL A 42 -19.90 -4.47 -5.28
N GLY A 43 -19.59 -3.26 -5.76
CA GLY A 43 -19.18 -3.04 -7.15
C GLY A 43 -18.74 -1.60 -7.41
N GLU A 44 -18.13 -1.38 -8.56
CA GLU A 44 -17.59 -0.07 -8.95
C GLU A 44 -17.78 0.16 -10.46
N VAL A 45 -18.08 1.38 -10.85
CA VAL A 45 -18.16 1.84 -12.24
C VAL A 45 -17.51 3.22 -12.38
N VAL A 46 -17.05 3.53 -13.58
CA VAL A 46 -16.52 4.86 -13.91
C VAL A 46 -17.60 5.65 -14.65
N THR A 47 -17.78 6.94 -14.31
CA THR A 47 -18.74 7.80 -14.99
C THR A 47 -18.36 8.04 -16.46
N SER A 48 -19.38 8.13 -17.31
CA SER A 48 -19.24 8.48 -18.73
C SER A 48 -18.73 9.93 -18.91
N ALA A 49 -18.46 10.31 -20.16
CA ALA A 49 -18.07 11.67 -20.51
C ALA A 49 -19.09 12.76 -20.07
N ILE A 50 -20.34 12.39 -19.82
CA ILE A 50 -21.40 13.27 -19.32
C ILE A 50 -21.76 12.98 -17.86
N GLY A 51 -20.83 12.36 -17.12
CA GLY A 51 -20.94 12.10 -15.67
C GLY A 51 -21.90 10.99 -15.28
N GLU A 52 -22.44 10.20 -16.21
CA GLU A 52 -23.46 9.17 -15.92
C GLU A 52 -22.85 7.85 -15.47
N PHE A 53 -23.56 7.17 -14.54
CA PHE A 53 -23.24 5.82 -14.06
C PHE A 53 -24.50 4.95 -13.95
N ARG A 54 -24.30 3.61 -13.88
CA ARG A 54 -25.40 2.65 -13.75
C ARG A 54 -24.97 1.39 -13.02
N PHE A 55 -25.81 0.94 -12.05
CA PHE A 55 -25.70 -0.36 -11.38
C PHE A 55 -26.97 -1.18 -11.58
N TYR A 56 -26.82 -2.50 -11.66
CA TYR A 56 -27.90 -3.47 -11.61
C TYR A 56 -27.83 -4.15 -10.24
N VAL A 57 -28.84 -3.95 -9.41
CA VAL A 57 -28.83 -4.35 -8.00
C VAL A 57 -30.12 -5.08 -7.62
N PRO A 58 -30.11 -5.93 -6.60
CA PRO A 58 -31.35 -6.36 -5.93
C PRO A 58 -32.07 -5.16 -5.31
N PRO A 59 -33.43 -5.26 -5.14
CA PRO A 59 -34.17 -4.26 -4.35
C PRO A 59 -33.62 -4.17 -2.94
N GLY A 60 -33.58 -2.94 -2.38
CA GLY A 60 -33.08 -2.71 -1.02
C GLY A 60 -32.34 -1.38 -0.85
N HIS A 61 -31.74 -1.20 0.30
CA HIS A 61 -30.94 -0.02 0.64
C HIS A 61 -29.49 -0.21 0.21
N TRP A 62 -28.91 0.84 -0.37
CA TRP A 62 -27.56 0.87 -0.87
C TRP A 62 -26.91 2.20 -0.54
N VAL A 63 -25.60 2.28 -0.54
CA VAL A 63 -24.85 3.53 -0.48
C VAL A 63 -24.03 3.69 -1.75
N LEU A 64 -24.19 4.81 -2.42
CA LEU A 64 -23.34 5.23 -3.53
C LEU A 64 -22.24 6.13 -3.00
N ARG A 65 -20.98 5.81 -3.32
CA ARG A 65 -19.81 6.61 -2.96
C ARG A 65 -19.07 7.01 -4.24
N ALA A 66 -19.16 8.29 -4.60
CA ALA A 66 -18.36 8.83 -5.71
C ALA A 66 -16.98 9.23 -5.21
N LEU A 67 -15.95 8.74 -5.91
CA LEU A 67 -14.54 8.95 -5.60
C LEU A 67 -13.89 9.66 -6.77
N SER A 68 -13.36 10.84 -6.55
CA SER A 68 -12.55 11.55 -7.52
C SER A 68 -11.37 12.22 -6.83
N PRO A 69 -10.34 12.63 -7.60
CA PRO A 69 -9.30 13.50 -7.07
C PRO A 69 -9.83 14.80 -6.47
N ARG A 70 -11.05 15.21 -6.84
CA ARG A 70 -11.71 16.45 -6.38
C ARG A 70 -12.50 16.28 -5.08
N GLY A 71 -12.64 15.07 -4.56
CA GLY A 71 -13.34 14.80 -3.31
C GLY A 71 -14.10 13.48 -3.32
N VAL A 72 -14.74 13.19 -2.19
CA VAL A 72 -15.60 12.03 -1.97
C VAL A 72 -16.97 12.53 -1.57
N THR A 73 -18.02 11.97 -2.16
CA THR A 73 -19.41 12.18 -1.70
C THR A 73 -20.10 10.84 -1.57
N GLU A 74 -20.98 10.75 -0.58
CA GLU A 74 -21.79 9.56 -0.35
C GLU A 74 -23.27 9.93 -0.35
N MET A 75 -24.09 9.00 -0.86
CA MET A 75 -25.54 9.15 -0.83
C MET A 75 -26.21 7.79 -0.61
N PRO A 76 -27.06 7.65 0.40
CA PRO A 76 -27.92 6.49 0.50
C PRO A 76 -28.96 6.50 -0.61
N VAL A 77 -29.28 5.34 -1.16
CA VAL A 77 -30.26 5.15 -2.22
C VAL A 77 -31.08 3.90 -1.94
N GLU A 78 -32.38 3.98 -2.17
CA GLU A 78 -33.30 2.85 -2.08
C GLU A 78 -33.64 2.35 -3.50
N ALA A 79 -33.32 1.11 -3.77
CA ALA A 79 -33.60 0.46 -5.05
C ALA A 79 -34.95 -0.26 -4.99
N GLU A 80 -35.96 0.28 -5.68
CA GLU A 80 -37.31 -0.28 -5.74
C GLU A 80 -37.43 -1.40 -6.79
N PRO A 81 -38.19 -2.46 -6.52
CA PRO A 81 -38.40 -3.55 -7.47
C PRO A 81 -38.94 -3.07 -8.83
N GLY A 82 -38.23 -3.39 -9.92
CA GLY A 82 -38.68 -3.11 -11.29
C GLY A 82 -38.67 -1.64 -11.69
N ARG A 83 -38.08 -0.77 -10.90
CA ARG A 83 -37.90 0.66 -11.20
C ARG A 83 -36.44 1.03 -11.36
N ALA A 84 -36.20 2.09 -12.16
CA ALA A 84 -34.92 2.76 -12.20
C ALA A 84 -34.90 3.87 -11.13
N THR A 85 -34.11 3.71 -10.08
CA THR A 85 -33.85 4.78 -9.11
C THR A 85 -32.82 5.73 -9.67
N GLN A 86 -33.12 7.04 -9.64
CA GLN A 86 -32.18 8.08 -10.08
C GLN A 86 -31.47 8.71 -8.88
N ALA A 87 -30.14 8.86 -9.02
CA ALA A 87 -29.27 9.44 -8.01
C ALA A 87 -28.43 10.58 -8.60
N GLU A 88 -28.35 11.70 -7.90
CA GLU A 88 -27.47 12.81 -8.26
C GLU A 88 -26.43 12.99 -7.15
N LEU A 89 -25.18 12.62 -7.46
CA LEU A 89 -24.05 12.79 -6.55
C LEU A 89 -23.35 14.10 -6.88
N ARG A 90 -23.31 15.03 -5.93
CA ARG A 90 -22.54 16.27 -6.07
C ARG A 90 -21.24 16.16 -5.31
N LEU A 91 -20.15 16.12 -6.06
CA LEU A 91 -18.83 16.30 -5.49
C LEU A 91 -18.72 17.78 -5.08
N SER A 92 -18.66 18.04 -3.79
CA SER A 92 -18.37 19.37 -3.28
C SER A 92 -16.91 19.69 -3.61
N GLU A 93 -16.71 20.44 -4.67
CA GLU A 93 -15.44 21.07 -4.95
C GLU A 93 -15.25 22.23 -3.96
N ARG A 94 -14.13 22.19 -3.28
CA ARG A 94 -13.58 23.21 -2.39
C ARG A 94 -13.93 23.06 -0.92
N LEU A 95 -12.88 22.87 -0.15
CA LEU A 95 -12.80 23.55 1.14
C LEU A 95 -13.07 25.04 0.88
N PRO A 96 -13.94 25.73 1.65
CA PRO A 96 -14.11 27.16 1.51
C PRO A 96 -12.73 27.82 1.57
N ASP A 97 -12.46 28.71 0.61
CA ASP A 97 -11.20 29.44 0.46
C ASP A 97 -9.96 28.59 0.05
N SER A 98 -10.03 28.04 -1.17
CA SER A 98 -8.89 27.73 -2.07
C SER A 98 -7.79 26.74 -1.63
N VAL A 99 -8.02 25.77 -0.73
CA VAL A 99 -7.04 24.69 -0.50
C VAL A 99 -7.63 23.35 -0.97
N GLU A 100 -7.05 22.77 -2.02
CA GLU A 100 -7.46 21.46 -2.54
C GLU A 100 -6.38 20.40 -2.21
N ILE A 101 -6.83 19.16 -1.94
CA ILE A 101 -5.97 18.02 -1.65
C ILE A 101 -6.10 17.02 -2.79
N ILE A 102 -4.98 16.64 -3.39
CA ILE A 102 -4.90 15.56 -4.36
C ILE A 102 -4.03 14.46 -3.74
N GLN A 103 -4.64 13.30 -3.46
CA GLN A 103 -3.96 12.17 -2.85
C GLN A 103 -3.44 11.22 -3.91
N ILE A 104 -2.18 10.80 -3.78
CA ILE A 104 -1.52 9.81 -4.62
C ILE A 104 -1.18 8.61 -3.74
N SER A 105 -1.96 7.53 -3.87
CA SER A 105 -1.80 6.34 -3.04
C SER A 105 -0.85 5.32 -3.67
N THR A 106 0.03 4.72 -2.86
CA THR A 106 0.89 3.58 -3.22
C THR A 106 0.50 2.40 -2.35
N LEU A 107 -0.47 1.64 -2.84
CA LEU A 107 -1.08 0.54 -2.07
C LEU A 107 -0.10 -0.57 -1.74
N SER A 108 0.84 -0.86 -2.65
CA SER A 108 1.87 -1.90 -2.47
C SER A 108 2.81 -1.64 -1.30
N LEU A 109 3.04 -0.37 -0.93
CA LEU A 109 3.82 0.05 0.23
C LEU A 109 2.96 0.54 1.40
N GLY A 110 1.64 0.71 1.19
CA GLY A 110 0.73 1.25 2.20
C GLY A 110 0.98 2.72 2.51
N ASN A 111 1.36 3.52 1.50
CA ASN A 111 1.75 4.92 1.63
C ASN A 111 0.90 5.87 0.79
N ARG A 112 0.90 7.13 1.18
CA ARG A 112 0.28 8.24 0.46
C ARG A 112 1.24 9.40 0.33
N SER A 113 1.25 10.00 -0.86
CA SER A 113 1.83 11.31 -1.13
C SER A 113 0.70 12.29 -1.44
N TYR A 114 0.95 13.57 -1.31
CA TYR A 114 -0.10 14.57 -1.51
C TYR A 114 0.38 15.71 -2.40
N LEU A 115 -0.52 16.25 -3.23
CA LEU A 115 -0.40 17.57 -3.80
C LEU A 115 -1.43 18.48 -3.11
N ILE A 116 -0.95 19.54 -2.50
CA ILE A 116 -1.79 20.58 -1.86
C ILE A 116 -1.74 21.81 -2.76
N THR A 117 -2.90 22.31 -3.20
CA THR A 117 -2.94 23.38 -4.19
C THR A 117 -3.95 24.47 -3.85
N ASP A 118 -3.68 25.69 -4.31
CA ASP A 118 -4.60 26.84 -4.30
C ASP A 118 -5.37 26.96 -5.62
N GLY A 119 -5.26 25.98 -6.53
CA GLY A 119 -5.86 25.95 -7.87
C GLY A 119 -4.96 26.50 -8.98
N SER A 120 -3.79 27.03 -8.65
CA SER A 120 -2.78 27.51 -9.62
C SER A 120 -1.36 27.02 -9.29
N VAL A 121 -1.06 26.96 -8.00
CA VAL A 121 0.23 26.52 -7.47
C VAL A 121 0.02 25.29 -6.61
N ALA A 122 0.96 24.35 -6.64
CA ALA A 122 0.93 23.14 -5.85
C ALA A 122 2.21 22.96 -5.00
N VAL A 123 2.04 22.31 -3.85
CA VAL A 123 3.10 21.77 -3.00
C VAL A 123 2.98 20.27 -3.01
N ALA A 124 4.06 19.56 -3.32
CA ALA A 124 4.13 18.10 -3.21
C ALA A 124 4.68 17.71 -1.83
N VAL A 125 4.02 16.76 -1.17
CA VAL A 125 4.42 16.24 0.14
C VAL A 125 4.75 14.76 0.00
N ASP A 126 5.96 14.39 0.43
CA ASP A 126 6.47 13.02 0.47
C ASP A 126 6.32 12.26 -0.86
N PRO A 127 6.73 12.82 -2.02
CA PRO A 127 6.55 12.18 -3.31
C PRO A 127 7.47 10.98 -3.47
N GLN A 128 6.94 9.90 -4.04
CA GLN A 128 7.71 8.71 -4.37
C GLN A 128 8.40 8.84 -5.74
N ARG A 129 9.24 7.86 -6.06
CA ARG A 129 10.14 7.86 -7.23
C ARG A 129 9.46 7.76 -8.60
N ASP A 130 8.19 7.36 -8.65
CA ASP A 130 7.36 7.29 -9.85
C ASP A 130 6.70 8.64 -10.15
N LEU A 131 7.52 9.61 -10.51
CA LEU A 131 7.18 11.02 -10.68
C LEU A 131 6.05 11.27 -11.67
N GLU A 132 5.85 10.39 -12.65
CA GLU A 132 4.81 10.52 -13.67
C GLU A 132 3.42 10.65 -13.03
N ARG A 133 3.16 9.97 -11.91
CA ARG A 133 1.88 10.12 -11.20
C ARG A 133 1.64 11.53 -10.66
N VAL A 134 2.72 12.23 -10.30
CA VAL A 134 2.67 13.62 -9.86
C VAL A 134 2.62 14.56 -11.06
N THR A 135 3.54 14.39 -12.02
CA THR A 135 3.65 15.31 -13.16
C THR A 135 2.44 15.28 -14.08
N SER A 136 1.82 14.10 -14.31
CA SER A 136 0.57 14.00 -15.08
C SER A 136 -0.55 14.82 -14.43
N VAL A 137 -0.69 14.76 -13.10
CA VAL A 137 -1.71 15.55 -12.39
C VAL A 137 -1.43 17.06 -12.51
N LEU A 138 -0.15 17.47 -12.39
CA LEU A 138 0.23 18.87 -12.57
C LEU A 138 -0.10 19.38 -13.99
N GLU A 139 0.22 18.58 -15.02
CA GLU A 139 -0.05 18.89 -16.41
C GLU A 139 -1.56 18.93 -16.71
N GLU A 140 -2.31 17.90 -16.33
CA GLU A 140 -3.76 17.78 -16.54
C GLU A 140 -4.54 18.94 -15.92
N ARG A 141 -4.04 19.49 -14.80
CA ARG A 141 -4.70 20.55 -14.05
C ARG A 141 -4.10 21.94 -14.30
N GLY A 142 -3.03 22.04 -15.09
CA GLY A 142 -2.32 23.28 -15.31
C GLY A 142 -1.71 23.89 -14.05
N LEU A 143 -1.26 23.05 -13.10
CA LEU A 143 -0.68 23.48 -11.85
C LEU A 143 0.83 23.67 -11.97
N ARG A 144 1.35 24.76 -11.42
CA ARG A 144 2.79 24.95 -11.26
C ARG A 144 3.24 24.38 -9.90
N LEU A 145 4.18 23.45 -9.90
CA LEU A 145 4.80 22.99 -8.66
C LEU A 145 5.75 24.09 -8.14
N ASP A 146 5.54 24.50 -6.91
CA ASP A 146 6.33 25.56 -6.27
C ASP A 146 7.37 25.00 -5.31
N THR A 147 6.93 24.07 -4.47
CA THR A 147 7.75 23.46 -3.42
C THR A 147 7.45 21.97 -3.32
N VAL A 148 8.50 21.21 -3.07
CA VAL A 148 8.41 19.82 -2.61
C VAL A 148 8.88 19.78 -1.17
N VAL A 149 8.12 19.16 -0.28
CA VAL A 149 8.48 19.03 1.14
C VAL A 149 8.54 17.55 1.53
N GLU A 150 9.49 17.19 2.39
CA GLU A 150 9.57 15.89 3.04
C GLU A 150 9.27 16.04 4.53
N THR A 151 8.39 15.18 5.05
CA THR A 151 8.10 15.18 6.50
C THR A 151 9.29 14.64 7.30
N HIS A 152 10.05 13.71 6.73
CA HIS A 152 11.24 13.10 7.31
C HIS A 152 12.07 12.41 6.22
N LEU A 153 13.26 11.94 6.56
CA LEU A 153 13.97 11.00 5.69
C LEU A 153 13.30 9.62 5.82
N HIS A 154 12.60 9.21 4.78
CA HIS A 154 11.81 7.99 4.76
C HIS A 154 12.68 6.73 4.90
N ASN A 155 12.22 5.78 5.71
CA ASN A 155 12.88 4.49 5.94
C ASN A 155 12.25 3.34 5.13
N ASP A 156 11.14 3.58 4.46
CA ASP A 156 10.36 2.54 3.75
C ASP A 156 10.32 2.71 2.23
N TYR A 157 10.81 3.84 1.72
CA TYR A 157 10.98 4.04 0.29
C TYR A 157 12.05 5.09 -0.06
N VAL A 158 12.50 5.06 -1.30
CA VAL A 158 13.36 6.09 -1.88
C VAL A 158 12.50 7.24 -2.37
N THR A 159 12.76 8.44 -1.85
CA THR A 159 12.02 9.64 -2.27
C THR A 159 12.28 10.01 -3.72
N GLY A 160 11.22 10.52 -4.39
CA GLY A 160 11.30 11.22 -5.67
C GLY A 160 11.46 12.72 -5.54
N GLY A 161 11.47 13.26 -4.31
CA GLY A 161 11.36 14.69 -4.04
C GLY A 161 12.46 15.52 -4.67
N LEU A 162 13.73 15.09 -4.54
CA LEU A 162 14.87 15.79 -5.13
C LEU A 162 14.78 15.85 -6.68
N GLU A 163 14.45 14.73 -7.32
CA GLU A 163 14.32 14.66 -8.78
C GLU A 163 13.11 15.48 -9.26
N LEU A 164 11.98 15.37 -8.55
CA LEU A 164 10.76 16.14 -8.86
C LEU A 164 11.01 17.65 -8.77
N ALA A 165 11.64 18.11 -7.68
CA ALA A 165 11.96 19.50 -7.49
C ALA A 165 12.86 20.05 -8.61
N ARG A 166 13.92 19.31 -8.98
CA ARG A 166 14.82 19.68 -10.08
C ARG A 166 14.09 19.73 -11.42
N ARG A 167 13.27 18.72 -11.73
CA ARG A 167 12.51 18.61 -12.99
C ARG A 167 11.51 19.75 -13.16
N CYS A 168 10.86 20.15 -12.06
CA CYS A 168 9.83 21.21 -12.07
C CYS A 168 10.40 22.59 -11.72
N GLN A 169 11.70 22.74 -11.45
CA GLN A 169 12.35 23.96 -10.98
C GLN A 169 11.69 24.50 -9.68
N ALA A 170 11.25 23.61 -8.81
CA ALA A 170 10.62 23.89 -7.53
C ALA A 170 11.66 23.90 -6.40
N ALA A 171 11.33 24.58 -5.29
CA ALA A 171 12.11 24.48 -4.07
C ALA A 171 12.01 23.05 -3.49
N TYR A 172 13.09 22.55 -2.89
CA TYR A 172 13.07 21.28 -2.17
C TYR A 172 13.36 21.54 -0.69
N ALA A 173 12.36 21.36 0.16
CA ALA A 173 12.45 21.64 1.60
C ALA A 173 12.44 20.32 2.39
N VAL A 174 13.43 20.14 3.24
CA VAL A 174 13.64 18.92 4.03
C VAL A 174 13.96 19.28 5.48
N PRO A 175 13.73 18.38 6.46
CA PRO A 175 14.05 18.62 7.86
C PRO A 175 15.52 19.07 8.06
N ALA A 176 15.70 20.08 8.87
CA ALA A 176 17.03 20.46 9.36
C ALA A 176 17.56 19.38 10.32
N GLY A 177 18.86 19.10 10.27
CA GLY A 177 19.53 18.16 11.17
C GLY A 177 20.41 17.16 10.43
N PRO A 178 19.88 16.14 9.73
CA PRO A 178 20.73 15.14 9.10
C PRO A 178 21.61 15.75 8.00
N PRO A 179 22.87 15.31 7.84
CA PRO A 179 23.69 15.72 6.70
C PRO A 179 23.10 15.20 5.40
N LEU A 180 23.16 16.01 4.34
CA LEU A 180 22.69 15.65 3.00
C LEU A 180 23.83 15.73 2.00
N GLY A 181 23.79 14.86 0.99
CA GLY A 181 24.70 14.86 -0.16
C GLY A 181 24.32 15.86 -1.25
N PHE A 182 23.33 16.73 -1.02
CA PHE A 182 22.82 17.69 -1.99
C PHE A 182 22.30 18.96 -1.30
N ASP A 183 22.10 20.02 -2.08
CA ASP A 183 21.55 21.27 -1.58
C ASP A 183 20.01 21.21 -1.50
N ALA A 184 19.46 21.64 -0.36
CA ALA A 184 18.04 21.76 -0.10
C ALA A 184 17.74 22.90 0.87
N VAL A 185 16.51 23.40 0.86
CA VAL A 185 16.01 24.32 1.89
C VAL A 185 15.86 23.54 3.19
N ARG A 186 16.59 23.93 4.22
CA ARG A 186 16.54 23.27 5.53
C ARG A 186 15.49 23.97 6.40
N VAL A 187 14.47 23.21 6.82
CA VAL A 187 13.36 23.75 7.62
C VAL A 187 13.25 23.06 8.97
N GLY A 188 12.76 23.79 9.97
CA GLY A 188 12.60 23.34 11.34
C GLY A 188 11.34 23.90 11.99
N ASP A 189 11.21 23.66 13.29
CA ASP A 189 10.05 24.10 14.06
C ASP A 189 9.82 25.61 13.99
N GLY A 190 8.57 26.01 13.76
CA GLY A 190 8.16 27.42 13.68
C GLY A 190 8.43 28.10 12.34
N ASP A 191 9.16 27.47 11.41
CA ASP A 191 9.38 28.04 10.09
C ASP A 191 8.06 28.21 9.33
N GLN A 192 8.02 29.23 8.47
CA GLN A 192 6.88 29.55 7.63
C GLN A 192 7.31 29.49 6.15
N LEU A 193 6.61 28.67 5.37
CA LEU A 193 6.76 28.63 3.92
C LEU A 193 5.50 29.20 3.26
N THR A 194 5.64 29.67 2.03
CA THR A 194 4.52 30.16 1.22
C THR A 194 4.61 29.58 -0.18
N ALA A 195 3.48 29.15 -0.73
CA ALA A 195 3.36 28.69 -2.11
C ALA A 195 2.05 29.24 -2.70
N GLY A 196 2.16 30.21 -3.63
CA GLY A 196 0.99 30.94 -4.10
C GLY A 196 0.23 31.61 -2.97
N LYS A 197 -1.04 31.24 -2.75
CA LYS A 197 -1.90 31.70 -1.66
C LYS A 197 -1.85 30.81 -0.42
N LEU A 198 -1.07 29.74 -0.44
CA LEU A 198 -0.95 28.83 0.68
C LEU A 198 0.10 29.34 1.66
N ARG A 199 -0.22 29.34 2.95
CA ARG A 199 0.73 29.45 4.05
C ARG A 199 0.96 28.07 4.65
N ILE A 200 2.22 27.75 4.93
CA ILE A 200 2.63 26.45 5.43
C ILE A 200 3.41 26.67 6.71
N GLN A 201 2.86 26.24 7.82
CA GLN A 201 3.54 26.25 9.10
C GLN A 201 4.27 24.91 9.29
N VAL A 202 5.54 24.97 9.60
CA VAL A 202 6.36 23.80 9.93
C VAL A 202 6.28 23.56 11.44
N ILE A 203 5.95 22.34 11.85
CA ILE A 203 5.81 21.93 13.26
C ILE A 203 6.70 20.72 13.48
N ALA A 204 7.65 20.80 14.41
CA ALA A 204 8.45 19.62 14.75
C ALA A 204 7.62 18.55 15.45
N THR A 205 7.74 17.32 14.98
CA THR A 205 7.02 16.16 15.51
C THR A 205 7.94 14.94 15.63
N PRO A 206 9.08 15.06 16.35
CA PRO A 206 10.01 13.95 16.53
C PRO A 206 9.34 12.76 17.24
N GLY A 207 9.81 11.56 16.91
CA GLY A 207 9.29 10.31 17.48
C GLY A 207 9.35 9.16 16.50
N HIS A 208 8.66 9.25 15.35
CA HIS A 208 8.80 8.28 14.26
C HIS A 208 10.24 8.28 13.70
N THR A 209 10.80 9.46 13.53
CA THR A 209 12.23 9.72 13.38
C THR A 209 12.62 10.93 14.24
N ASP A 210 13.91 11.16 14.46
CA ASP A 210 14.42 12.23 15.31
C ASP A 210 14.21 13.64 14.72
N HIS A 211 14.18 13.77 13.40
CA HIS A 211 14.02 15.04 12.68
C HIS A 211 12.69 15.10 11.90
N HIS A 212 11.63 14.55 12.47
CA HIS A 212 10.32 14.52 11.84
C HIS A 212 9.59 15.86 11.93
N LEU A 213 8.93 16.26 10.83
CA LEU A 213 8.14 17.48 10.73
C LEU A 213 6.71 17.17 10.26
N ALA A 214 5.77 17.97 10.73
CA ALA A 214 4.44 18.09 10.15
C ALA A 214 4.29 19.44 9.44
N TYR A 215 3.52 19.48 8.35
CA TYR A 215 3.26 20.69 7.58
C TYR A 215 1.78 21.03 7.65
N ALA A 216 1.45 22.13 8.34
CA ALA A 216 0.08 22.62 8.47
C ALA A 216 -0.19 23.69 7.41
N PHE A 217 -1.20 23.46 6.57
CA PHE A 217 -1.56 24.32 5.45
C PHE A 217 -2.78 25.19 5.80
N ALA A 218 -2.64 26.47 5.53
CA ALA A 218 -3.69 27.47 5.71
C ALA A 218 -3.86 28.29 4.42
N PRO A 219 -5.06 28.82 4.14
CA PRO A 219 -5.23 29.90 3.15
C PRO A 219 -4.51 31.18 3.67
N ALA A 220 -4.29 32.15 2.78
CA ALA A 220 -3.55 33.37 3.09
C ALA A 220 -4.03 34.08 4.37
N ASP A 221 -5.36 34.14 4.57
CA ASP A 221 -6.01 34.85 5.68
C ASP A 221 -6.79 33.92 6.62
N GLY A 222 -6.32 32.69 6.84
CA GLY A 222 -7.08 31.70 7.63
C GLY A 222 -6.24 30.86 8.59
N ALA A 223 -6.92 30.11 9.44
CA ALA A 223 -6.32 29.08 10.28
C ALA A 223 -5.97 27.83 9.44
N PRO A 224 -5.06 26.96 9.93
CA PRO A 224 -4.75 25.69 9.31
C PRO A 224 -6.01 24.84 9.07
N ARG A 225 -6.18 24.34 7.83
CA ARG A 225 -7.30 23.48 7.42
C ARG A 225 -6.91 22.03 7.31
N LEU A 226 -5.65 21.76 7.05
CA LEU A 226 -5.09 20.43 6.92
C LEU A 226 -3.65 20.42 7.43
N VAL A 227 -3.19 19.23 7.84
CA VAL A 227 -1.82 18.98 8.26
C VAL A 227 -1.34 17.65 7.69
N CYS A 228 -0.20 17.70 6.99
CA CYS A 228 0.51 16.50 6.57
C CYS A 228 1.36 16.02 7.74
N THR A 229 1.02 14.87 8.30
CA THR A 229 1.57 14.36 9.55
C THR A 229 2.62 13.27 9.37
N GLY A 230 2.97 12.93 8.12
CA GLY A 230 4.00 11.94 7.81
C GLY A 230 3.79 10.61 8.53
N GLY A 231 4.78 10.22 9.33
CA GLY A 231 4.74 9.05 10.21
C GLY A 231 4.42 9.37 11.67
N SER A 232 4.17 10.64 12.04
CA SER A 232 3.91 10.99 13.44
C SER A 232 2.50 10.60 13.88
N LEU A 233 1.46 11.32 13.44
CA LEU A 233 0.07 11.02 13.76
C LEU A 233 -0.60 10.29 12.60
N LEU A 234 -1.02 9.06 12.84
CA LEU A 234 -1.75 8.21 11.88
C LEU A 234 -3.22 8.08 12.32
N TYR A 235 -4.05 7.47 11.49
CA TYR A 235 -5.46 7.23 11.83
C TYR A 235 -5.59 6.16 12.93
N GLY A 236 -5.99 6.57 14.13
CA GLY A 236 -6.18 5.70 15.28
C GLY A 236 -4.90 5.11 15.90
N THR A 237 -3.73 5.54 15.44
CA THR A 237 -2.42 5.09 15.94
C THR A 237 -1.34 6.14 15.66
N THR A 238 -0.09 5.78 15.92
CA THR A 238 1.10 6.58 15.58
C THR A 238 2.08 5.74 14.77
N GLY A 239 3.12 6.36 14.21
CA GLY A 239 4.22 5.64 13.59
C GLY A 239 5.06 4.90 14.62
N ARG A 240 5.77 3.86 14.18
CA ARG A 240 6.75 3.13 14.98
C ARG A 240 7.97 3.99 15.27
N THR A 241 8.67 3.70 16.36
CA THR A 241 9.75 4.56 16.89
C THR A 241 11.14 3.90 16.89
N ASP A 242 11.27 2.70 16.34
CA ASP A 242 12.50 1.90 16.33
C ASP A 242 13.29 1.95 15.01
N LEU A 243 12.88 2.77 14.06
CA LEU A 243 13.51 2.85 12.73
C LEU A 243 14.94 3.42 12.77
N MET A 244 15.25 4.20 13.80
CA MET A 244 16.57 4.80 14.01
C MET A 244 17.51 3.89 14.82
N GLY A 245 17.05 2.71 15.24
CA GLY A 245 17.77 1.74 16.04
C GLY A 245 17.10 1.47 17.39
N ALA A 246 17.36 0.27 17.93
CA ALA A 246 16.73 -0.18 19.16
C ALA A 246 17.05 0.72 20.38
N ASP A 247 18.25 1.28 20.44
CA ASP A 247 18.69 2.17 21.53
C ASP A 247 17.93 3.50 21.56
N LEU A 248 17.36 3.92 20.42
CA LEU A 248 16.59 5.15 20.29
C LEU A 248 15.08 4.93 20.37
N ALA A 249 14.61 3.68 20.35
CA ALA A 249 13.19 3.36 20.26
C ALA A 249 12.37 3.93 21.43
N GLU A 250 12.86 3.79 22.68
CA GLU A 250 12.19 4.30 23.88
C GLU A 250 12.24 5.83 23.96
N PRO A 251 13.40 6.51 23.85
CA PRO A 251 13.44 7.97 23.78
C PRO A 251 12.53 8.56 22.70
N LEU A 252 12.49 7.95 21.51
CA LEU A 252 11.63 8.39 20.40
C LEU A 252 10.15 8.12 20.70
N ALA A 253 9.79 7.05 21.43
CA ALA A 253 8.41 6.83 21.83
C ALA A 253 7.90 7.90 22.80
N HIS A 254 8.73 8.36 23.73
CA HIS A 254 8.43 9.51 24.58
C HIS A 254 8.24 10.79 23.76
N GLN A 255 9.12 11.05 22.80
CA GLN A 255 8.98 12.21 21.90
C GLN A 255 7.71 12.09 21.06
N GLN A 256 7.40 10.92 20.51
CA GLN A 256 6.19 10.65 19.73
C GLN A 256 4.92 11.00 20.51
N TYR A 257 4.83 10.58 21.76
CA TYR A 257 3.73 10.91 22.66
C TYR A 257 3.53 12.42 22.80
N ARG A 258 4.61 13.15 23.07
CA ARG A 258 4.58 14.62 23.26
C ARG A 258 4.27 15.35 21.96
N SER A 259 4.87 14.94 20.84
CA SER A 259 4.69 15.54 19.53
C SER A 259 3.25 15.47 19.05
N VAL A 260 2.60 14.29 19.17
CA VAL A 260 1.21 14.13 18.73
C VAL A 260 0.24 14.95 19.59
N ARG A 261 0.49 15.04 20.91
CA ARG A 261 -0.32 15.87 21.81
C ARG A 261 -0.13 17.36 21.52
N HIS A 262 1.11 17.77 21.21
CA HIS A 262 1.40 19.14 20.80
C HIS A 262 0.66 19.52 19.50
N LEU A 263 0.64 18.66 18.49
CA LEU A 263 -0.16 18.91 17.28
C LEU A 263 -1.63 19.19 17.61
N ALA A 264 -2.21 18.43 18.54
CA ALA A 264 -3.60 18.61 18.95
C ALA A 264 -3.85 19.86 19.83
N GLU A 265 -2.80 20.41 20.43
CA GLU A 265 -2.89 21.67 21.20
C GLU A 265 -2.82 22.90 20.29
N VAL A 266 -1.99 22.84 19.22
CA VAL A 266 -1.73 24.02 18.37
C VAL A 266 -2.62 24.10 17.14
N LEU A 267 -3.28 23.01 16.75
CA LEU A 267 -4.14 22.93 15.57
C LEU A 267 -5.63 22.88 15.93
N PRO A 268 -6.51 23.55 15.14
CA PRO A 268 -7.96 23.44 15.29
C PRO A 268 -8.46 21.99 15.22
N GLU A 269 -9.54 21.68 15.92
CA GLU A 269 -10.12 20.32 15.97
C GLU A 269 -10.62 19.82 14.60
N ASP A 270 -11.05 20.73 13.74
CA ASP A 270 -11.54 20.44 12.39
C ASP A 270 -10.40 20.30 11.35
N THR A 271 -9.14 20.53 11.75
CA THR A 271 -7.99 20.34 10.87
C THR A 271 -7.90 18.90 10.41
N VAL A 272 -7.95 18.69 9.08
CA VAL A 272 -7.83 17.38 8.45
C VAL A 272 -6.40 16.88 8.57
N ILE A 273 -6.20 15.65 9.03
CA ILE A 273 -4.87 15.02 9.05
C ILE A 273 -4.63 14.20 7.78
N LEU A 274 -3.41 14.27 7.28
CA LEU A 274 -2.94 13.63 6.05
C LEU A 274 -1.65 12.85 6.34
N PRO A 275 -1.75 11.63 6.86
CA PRO A 275 -0.57 10.81 7.15
C PRO A 275 -0.01 10.17 5.87
N THR A 276 1.32 10.07 5.80
CA THR A 276 2.02 9.40 4.70
C THR A 276 1.94 7.87 4.86
N HIS A 277 1.99 7.37 6.09
CA HIS A 277 2.00 5.94 6.42
C HIS A 277 0.68 5.46 7.03
N GLY A 278 0.55 4.14 7.26
CA GLY A 278 -0.57 3.56 8.00
C GLY A 278 -1.62 2.84 7.16
N PHE A 279 -1.43 2.73 5.85
CA PHE A 279 -2.38 2.08 4.93
C PHE A 279 -1.92 0.67 4.51
N GLY A 280 -1.39 -0.10 5.48
CA GLY A 280 -0.76 -1.40 5.26
C GLY A 280 0.78 -1.34 5.27
N SER A 281 1.37 -0.16 5.51
CA SER A 281 2.83 -0.03 5.67
C SER A 281 3.28 -0.58 7.03
N PHE A 282 4.51 -1.09 7.08
CA PHE A 282 5.15 -1.54 8.32
C PHE A 282 5.67 -0.37 9.18
N CYS A 283 5.40 0.89 8.80
CA CYS A 283 5.75 2.09 9.55
C CYS A 283 4.76 2.44 10.66
N ALA A 284 3.58 1.82 10.72
CA ALA A 284 2.62 2.01 11.80
C ALA A 284 2.98 1.18 13.05
N ALA A 285 2.77 1.74 14.24
CA ALA A 285 2.99 1.02 15.49
C ALA A 285 1.96 -0.10 15.72
N THR A 286 0.73 0.07 15.21
CA THR A 286 -0.35 -0.92 15.26
C THR A 286 -1.11 -0.97 13.93
N THR A 287 -1.94 -2.00 13.74
CA THR A 287 -2.79 -2.11 12.55
C THR A 287 -3.81 -0.98 12.53
N VAL A 288 -3.83 -0.22 11.44
CA VAL A 288 -4.81 0.85 11.21
C VAL A 288 -6.12 0.25 10.69
N GLY A 289 -7.25 0.71 11.23
CA GLY A 289 -8.57 0.35 10.71
C GLY A 289 -8.85 0.95 9.33
N ALA A 290 -9.98 0.58 8.72
CA ALA A 290 -10.40 1.01 7.38
C ALA A 290 -10.76 2.51 7.26
N VAL A 291 -10.26 3.36 8.16
CA VAL A 291 -10.54 4.81 8.18
C VAL A 291 -9.83 5.48 7.01
N GLN A 292 -10.58 6.21 6.18
CA GLN A 292 -10.06 6.90 5.00
C GLN A 292 -9.76 8.39 5.24
N ARG A 293 -10.33 8.99 6.29
CA ARG A 293 -10.17 10.40 6.63
C ARG A 293 -10.37 10.63 8.13
N SER A 294 -9.55 11.50 8.72
CA SER A 294 -9.67 11.89 10.11
C SER A 294 -9.33 13.38 10.32
N THR A 295 -9.63 13.90 11.50
CA THR A 295 -9.29 15.25 11.94
C THR A 295 -8.58 15.19 13.29
N ILE A 296 -7.96 16.29 13.69
CA ILE A 296 -7.35 16.43 15.03
C ILE A 296 -8.35 16.08 16.13
N GLY A 297 -9.58 16.63 16.06
CA GLY A 297 -10.62 16.36 17.06
C GLY A 297 -11.06 14.89 17.10
N ARG A 298 -11.16 14.23 15.93
CA ARG A 298 -11.46 12.80 15.89
C ARG A 298 -10.35 11.96 16.51
N GLU A 299 -9.09 12.24 16.17
CA GLU A 299 -7.96 11.52 16.75
C GLU A 299 -7.87 11.72 18.26
N ARG A 300 -8.13 12.93 18.78
CA ARG A 300 -8.22 13.16 20.24
C ARG A 300 -9.23 12.25 20.94
N ALA A 301 -10.31 11.88 20.24
CA ALA A 301 -11.35 11.02 20.79
C ALA A 301 -11.04 9.52 20.72
N VAL A 302 -10.27 9.07 19.71
CA VAL A 302 -10.13 7.62 19.42
C VAL A 302 -8.70 7.10 19.51
N ASN A 303 -7.68 7.97 19.34
CA ASN A 303 -6.29 7.54 19.29
C ASN A 303 -5.75 7.29 20.71
N PRO A 304 -5.16 6.12 21.00
CA PRO A 304 -4.65 5.76 22.33
C PRO A 304 -3.66 6.76 22.94
N VAL A 305 -2.91 7.48 22.11
CA VAL A 305 -1.94 8.51 22.58
C VAL A 305 -2.61 9.60 23.41
N PHE A 306 -3.92 9.85 23.24
CA PHE A 306 -4.64 10.87 24.01
C PHE A 306 -5.32 10.33 25.28
N SER A 307 -5.61 9.03 25.33
CA SER A 307 -6.31 8.39 26.46
C SER A 307 -5.38 7.70 27.46
N GLN A 308 -4.16 7.36 27.03
CA GLN A 308 -3.16 6.69 27.86
C GLN A 308 -2.22 7.69 28.58
N THR A 309 -1.61 7.26 29.67
CA THR A 309 -0.46 7.92 30.25
C THR A 309 0.76 7.74 29.34
N GLU A 310 1.78 8.62 29.48
CA GLU A 310 2.99 8.53 28.67
C GLU A 310 3.68 7.18 28.82
N ASP A 311 3.84 6.67 30.05
CA ASP A 311 4.47 5.38 30.31
C ASP A 311 3.67 4.18 29.72
N ALA A 312 2.34 4.23 29.80
CA ALA A 312 1.49 3.19 29.22
C ALA A 312 1.57 3.20 27.68
N PHE A 313 1.59 4.38 27.08
CA PHE A 313 1.76 4.53 25.62
C PHE A 313 3.13 4.02 25.15
N VAL A 314 4.22 4.42 25.84
CA VAL A 314 5.58 3.98 25.51
C VAL A 314 5.69 2.47 25.61
N THR A 315 5.26 1.89 26.75
CA THR A 315 5.29 0.43 26.94
C THR A 315 4.48 -0.29 25.85
N GLY A 316 3.26 0.19 25.57
CA GLY A 316 2.39 -0.39 24.53
C GLY A 316 2.98 -0.30 23.13
N THR A 317 3.63 0.83 22.80
CA THR A 317 4.32 1.01 21.52
C THR A 317 5.47 0.02 21.38
N LEU A 318 6.39 -0.05 22.36
CA LEU A 318 7.58 -0.90 22.28
C LEU A 318 7.24 -2.39 22.27
N THR A 319 6.24 -2.82 23.04
CA THR A 319 5.80 -4.23 23.06
C THR A 319 4.99 -4.63 21.84
N GLY A 320 4.41 -3.68 21.12
CA GLY A 320 3.62 -3.90 19.90
C GLY A 320 4.43 -3.94 18.61
N LEU A 321 5.73 -3.61 18.65
CA LEU A 321 6.58 -3.57 17.47
C LEU A 321 6.82 -4.99 16.91
N GLU A 322 6.44 -5.19 15.65
CA GLU A 322 6.78 -6.38 14.88
C GLU A 322 8.03 -6.12 14.02
N PRO A 323 8.75 -7.16 13.58
CA PRO A 323 9.87 -7.01 12.66
C PRO A 323 9.48 -6.15 11.45
N CYS A 324 10.38 -5.29 10.99
CA CYS A 324 10.21 -4.51 9.77
C CYS A 324 11.08 -5.04 8.63
N PRO A 325 10.73 -4.74 7.38
CA PRO A 325 11.51 -5.18 6.21
C PRO A 325 13.00 -4.80 6.29
N ALA A 326 13.86 -5.73 5.90
CA ALA A 326 15.30 -5.58 6.04
C ALA A 326 15.87 -4.37 5.28
N TYR A 327 15.24 -3.99 4.16
CA TYR A 327 15.68 -2.86 3.34
C TYR A 327 15.44 -1.48 4.02
N TYR A 328 14.55 -1.39 5.04
CA TYR A 328 14.24 -0.12 5.71
C TYR A 328 15.48 0.62 6.21
N ARG A 329 16.46 -0.11 6.75
CA ARG A 329 17.71 0.48 7.25
C ARG A 329 18.56 1.18 6.18
N ARG A 330 18.29 0.92 4.89
CA ARG A 330 19.03 1.50 3.76
C ARG A 330 18.39 2.75 3.18
N MET A 331 17.10 2.94 3.39
CA MET A 331 16.34 4.00 2.71
C MET A 331 16.75 5.40 3.17
N ALA A 332 16.79 5.67 4.48
CA ALA A 332 17.19 6.99 4.97
C ALA A 332 18.62 7.38 4.54
N PRO A 333 19.64 6.51 4.60
CA PRO A 333 20.96 6.80 4.01
C PRO A 333 20.92 7.10 2.51
N ILE A 334 20.15 6.37 1.71
CA ILE A 334 20.00 6.62 0.27
C ILE A 334 19.34 7.99 0.05
N ASN A 335 18.27 8.28 0.78
CA ASN A 335 17.56 9.55 0.71
C ASN A 335 18.44 10.73 1.13
N ALA A 336 19.26 10.56 2.17
CA ALA A 336 20.23 11.56 2.60
C ALA A 336 21.37 11.81 1.60
N ALA A 337 21.85 10.77 0.93
CA ALA A 337 22.90 10.89 -0.08
C ALA A 337 22.41 11.59 -1.38
N GLY A 338 21.11 11.59 -1.62
CA GLY A 338 20.50 12.04 -2.87
C GLY A 338 20.44 10.91 -3.89
N PRO A 339 19.30 10.23 -4.02
CA PRO A 339 19.16 9.12 -4.94
C PRO A 339 19.42 9.56 -6.39
N PRO A 340 20.01 8.69 -7.23
CA PRO A 340 20.23 9.01 -8.63
C PRO A 340 18.91 9.21 -9.37
N PRO A 341 18.85 10.12 -10.35
CA PRO A 341 17.66 10.32 -11.16
C PRO A 341 17.24 9.03 -11.84
N ARG A 342 15.94 8.72 -11.84
CA ARG A 342 15.41 7.48 -12.43
C ARG A 342 15.78 7.33 -13.91
N ALA A 343 15.79 8.44 -14.66
CA ALA A 343 16.17 8.44 -16.08
C ALA A 343 17.61 8.00 -16.34
N SER A 344 18.49 8.09 -15.32
CA SER A 344 19.90 7.63 -15.44
C SER A 344 20.07 6.15 -15.13
N LEU A 345 19.02 5.47 -14.63
CA LEU A 345 19.09 4.06 -14.27
C LEU A 345 18.85 3.17 -15.49
N PRO A 346 19.73 2.22 -15.80
CA PRO A 346 19.54 1.32 -16.92
C PRO A 346 18.33 0.41 -16.72
N GLY A 347 17.65 0.09 -17.82
CA GLY A 347 16.66 -0.99 -17.81
C GLY A 347 17.36 -2.35 -17.70
N PRO A 348 16.66 -3.41 -17.22
CA PRO A 348 17.24 -4.75 -17.20
C PRO A 348 17.48 -5.22 -18.64
N ARG A 349 18.59 -5.93 -18.84
CA ARG A 349 18.87 -6.60 -20.10
C ARG A 349 17.99 -7.84 -20.24
N LEU A 350 17.39 -8.01 -21.42
CA LEU A 350 16.67 -9.25 -21.71
C LEU A 350 17.64 -10.40 -21.96
N VAL A 351 17.31 -11.56 -21.44
CA VAL A 351 18.11 -12.78 -21.54
C VAL A 351 17.37 -13.88 -22.29
N ASP A 352 18.15 -14.77 -22.91
CA ASP A 352 17.63 -15.96 -23.56
C ASP A 352 17.44 -17.13 -22.55
N PRO A 353 16.79 -18.24 -22.96
CA PRO A 353 16.55 -19.37 -22.07
C PRO A 353 17.83 -20.04 -21.54
N ALA A 354 18.94 -20.01 -22.29
CA ALA A 354 20.18 -20.63 -21.86
C ALA A 354 20.81 -19.84 -20.71
N GLU A 355 20.94 -18.51 -20.86
CA GLU A 355 21.42 -17.64 -19.79
C GLU A 355 20.49 -17.68 -18.56
N LEU A 356 19.17 -17.78 -18.76
CA LEU A 356 18.23 -17.90 -17.65
C LEU A 356 18.44 -19.19 -16.84
N ALA A 357 18.69 -20.31 -17.52
CA ALA A 357 19.02 -21.58 -16.89
C ALA A 357 20.35 -21.51 -16.11
N ASP A 358 21.37 -20.82 -16.66
CA ASP A 358 22.65 -20.61 -15.97
C ASP A 358 22.46 -19.80 -14.68
N ARG A 359 21.64 -18.74 -14.69
CA ARG A 359 21.34 -17.92 -13.51
C ARG A 359 20.63 -18.71 -12.41
N ILE A 360 19.63 -19.52 -12.79
CA ILE A 360 18.92 -20.41 -11.86
C ILE A 360 19.92 -21.42 -11.24
N THR A 361 20.76 -22.02 -12.08
CA THR A 361 21.77 -23.00 -11.63
C THR A 361 22.82 -22.35 -10.71
N ALA A 362 23.16 -21.10 -10.94
CA ALA A 362 24.04 -20.31 -10.08
C ALA A 362 23.41 -19.91 -8.73
N GLY A 363 22.12 -20.17 -8.54
CA GLY A 363 21.39 -19.81 -7.31
C GLY A 363 21.10 -18.32 -7.21
N GLU A 364 21.05 -17.61 -8.35
CA GLU A 364 20.61 -16.21 -8.37
C GLU A 364 19.09 -16.11 -8.12
N TRP A 365 18.65 -14.94 -7.64
CA TRP A 365 17.22 -14.67 -7.45
C TRP A 365 16.53 -14.46 -8.80
N VAL A 366 15.89 -15.51 -9.30
CA VAL A 366 15.04 -15.45 -10.50
C VAL A 366 13.58 -15.38 -10.04
N VAL A 367 13.02 -14.19 -10.18
CA VAL A 367 11.71 -13.79 -9.62
C VAL A 367 10.68 -13.73 -10.72
N ASP A 368 9.68 -14.61 -10.66
CA ASP A 368 8.51 -14.57 -11.53
C ASP A 368 7.43 -13.67 -10.91
N VAL A 369 7.10 -12.57 -11.59
CA VAL A 369 6.15 -11.56 -11.09
C VAL A 369 4.72 -11.80 -11.56
N ARG A 370 4.49 -12.85 -12.34
CA ARG A 370 3.13 -13.23 -12.80
C ARG A 370 2.21 -13.52 -11.60
N PRO A 371 0.90 -13.39 -11.78
CA PRO A 371 -0.07 -13.81 -10.77
C PRO A 371 0.19 -15.23 -10.28
N ARG A 372 0.11 -15.45 -8.96
CA ARG A 372 0.30 -16.77 -8.35
C ARG A 372 -0.61 -17.85 -8.91
N ALA A 373 -1.76 -17.42 -9.44
CA ALA A 373 -2.71 -18.31 -10.13
C ALA A 373 -2.14 -18.88 -11.43
N ASP A 374 -1.28 -18.13 -12.11
CA ASP A 374 -0.64 -18.50 -13.38
C ASP A 374 0.72 -19.16 -13.14
N TYR A 375 1.40 -18.82 -12.04
CA TYR A 375 2.66 -19.42 -11.66
C TYR A 375 2.54 -20.86 -11.15
N ALA A 376 1.63 -21.11 -10.20
CA ALA A 376 1.50 -22.42 -9.55
C ALA A 376 1.30 -23.60 -10.53
N PRO A 377 0.45 -23.51 -11.58
CA PRO A 377 0.27 -24.62 -12.52
C PRO A 377 1.43 -24.81 -13.50
N VAL A 378 2.23 -23.75 -13.77
CA VAL A 378 3.34 -23.84 -14.72
C VAL A 378 4.38 -22.75 -14.49
N HIS A 379 5.62 -23.16 -14.15
CA HIS A 379 6.75 -22.26 -13.92
C HIS A 379 8.10 -22.93 -14.20
N LEU A 380 9.18 -22.15 -14.28
CA LEU A 380 10.52 -22.70 -14.34
C LEU A 380 10.94 -23.22 -12.97
N PRO A 381 11.51 -24.44 -12.87
CA PRO A 381 12.09 -24.95 -11.62
C PRO A 381 13.18 -23.99 -11.09
N GLY A 382 13.22 -23.79 -9.77
CA GLY A 382 14.20 -22.93 -9.12
C GLY A 382 13.87 -21.44 -9.12
N THR A 383 12.76 -21.04 -9.75
CA THR A 383 12.25 -19.65 -9.66
C THR A 383 11.40 -19.45 -8.42
N VAL A 384 11.23 -18.20 -8.00
CA VAL A 384 10.35 -17.80 -6.88
C VAL A 384 9.29 -16.83 -7.36
N ASN A 385 8.07 -16.96 -6.82
CA ASN A 385 6.94 -16.12 -7.23
C ASN A 385 6.71 -14.98 -6.25
N PHE A 386 6.80 -13.76 -6.77
CA PHE A 386 6.38 -12.55 -6.09
C PHE A 386 5.32 -11.85 -6.95
N ASP A 387 4.08 -12.24 -6.80
CA ASP A 387 2.93 -11.75 -7.55
C ASP A 387 2.88 -10.20 -7.54
N ALA A 388 3.00 -9.58 -8.71
CA ALA A 388 3.04 -8.11 -8.85
C ALA A 388 1.70 -7.42 -8.50
N SER A 389 0.60 -8.17 -8.39
CA SER A 389 -0.70 -7.63 -7.96
C SER A 389 -0.77 -7.30 -6.46
N GLY A 390 0.25 -7.68 -5.68
CA GLY A 390 0.31 -7.48 -4.24
C GLY A 390 1.45 -6.57 -3.78
N SER A 391 1.98 -6.84 -2.60
CA SER A 391 3.08 -6.08 -2.00
C SER A 391 4.45 -6.61 -2.44
N LEU A 392 4.68 -6.70 -3.76
CA LEU A 392 5.92 -7.19 -4.38
C LEU A 392 7.16 -6.54 -3.74
N ALA A 393 7.24 -5.21 -3.77
CA ALA A 393 8.40 -4.46 -3.28
C ALA A 393 8.71 -4.78 -1.82
N THR A 394 7.69 -4.75 -0.96
CA THR A 394 7.84 -4.97 0.48
C THR A 394 8.43 -6.34 0.78
N TYR A 395 7.86 -7.42 0.22
CA TYR A 395 8.31 -8.78 0.55
C TYR A 395 9.58 -9.17 -0.19
N LEU A 396 9.79 -8.68 -1.42
CA LEU A 396 11.06 -8.88 -2.11
C LEU A 396 12.20 -8.19 -1.35
N GLY A 397 12.02 -6.92 -0.98
CA GLY A 397 13.01 -6.17 -0.20
C GLY A 397 13.22 -6.73 1.21
N TRP A 398 12.28 -7.51 1.74
CA TRP A 398 12.45 -8.21 3.02
C TRP A 398 13.29 -9.48 2.89
N LEU A 399 13.09 -10.25 1.83
CA LEU A 399 13.63 -11.60 1.66
C LEU A 399 14.92 -11.63 0.83
N VAL A 400 15.00 -10.79 -0.18
CA VAL A 400 16.13 -10.75 -1.10
C VAL A 400 17.22 -9.82 -0.55
N PRO A 401 18.48 -10.29 -0.41
CA PRO A 401 19.57 -9.41 -0.03
C PRO A 401 19.69 -8.24 -1.01
N PHE A 402 19.85 -7.02 -0.49
CA PHE A 402 19.77 -5.80 -1.30
C PHE A 402 20.79 -5.74 -2.45
N ASP A 403 21.95 -6.35 -2.27
CA ASP A 403 23.04 -6.38 -3.27
C ASP A 403 23.03 -7.66 -4.11
N ALA A 404 22.03 -8.55 -3.93
CA ALA A 404 21.94 -9.78 -4.71
C ALA A 404 21.48 -9.49 -6.15
N PRO A 405 21.98 -10.22 -7.15
CA PRO A 405 21.49 -10.12 -8.51
C PRO A 405 20.07 -10.65 -8.60
N VAL A 406 19.16 -9.80 -9.12
CA VAL A 406 17.74 -10.13 -9.32
C VAL A 406 17.43 -10.15 -10.81
N THR A 407 16.88 -11.26 -11.28
CA THR A 407 16.33 -11.42 -12.63
C THR A 407 14.81 -11.47 -12.54
N LEU A 408 14.08 -10.67 -13.34
CA LEU A 408 12.62 -10.67 -13.37
C LEU A 408 12.09 -11.48 -14.56
N LEU A 409 11.06 -12.30 -14.30
CA LEU A 409 10.24 -12.95 -15.32
C LEU A 409 8.85 -12.32 -15.30
N ALA A 410 8.36 -11.86 -16.45
CA ALA A 410 7.07 -11.21 -16.59
C ALA A 410 6.34 -11.69 -17.85
N ALA A 411 5.02 -11.70 -17.84
CA ALA A 411 4.24 -12.13 -18.99
C ALA A 411 4.38 -11.18 -20.19
N ASP A 412 4.54 -9.88 -19.93
CA ASP A 412 4.73 -8.87 -20.95
C ASP A 412 5.60 -7.69 -20.46
N HIS A 413 5.92 -6.78 -21.38
CA HIS A 413 6.72 -5.60 -21.08
C HIS A 413 6.05 -4.63 -20.09
N ASN A 414 4.73 -4.56 -20.04
CA ASN A 414 4.01 -3.66 -19.13
C ASN A 414 4.11 -4.19 -17.70
N GLU A 415 3.93 -5.51 -17.50
CA GLU A 415 4.12 -6.16 -16.21
C GLU A 415 5.57 -6.02 -15.73
N LEU A 416 6.55 -6.23 -16.61
CA LEU A 416 7.97 -5.99 -16.30
C LEU A 416 8.24 -4.56 -15.84
N GLN A 417 7.70 -3.55 -16.55
CA GLN A 417 7.88 -2.15 -16.18
C GLN A 417 7.16 -1.81 -14.87
N ALA A 418 5.96 -2.34 -14.64
CA ALA A 418 5.24 -2.14 -13.39
C ALA A 418 6.02 -2.72 -12.20
N ALA A 419 6.51 -3.96 -12.30
CA ALA A 419 7.34 -4.58 -11.28
C ALA A 419 8.65 -3.82 -11.04
N ARG A 420 9.30 -3.35 -12.11
CA ARG A 420 10.50 -2.51 -12.01
C ARG A 420 10.24 -1.23 -11.23
N ILE A 421 9.12 -0.53 -11.48
CA ILE A 421 8.76 0.69 -10.76
C ILE A 421 8.59 0.40 -9.26
N GLU A 422 7.92 -0.70 -8.91
CA GLU A 422 7.78 -1.13 -7.52
C GLU A 422 9.14 -1.32 -6.84
N LEU A 423 10.08 -1.97 -7.51
CA LEU A 423 11.41 -2.23 -6.98
C LEU A 423 12.27 -0.96 -6.90
N LEU A 424 12.15 -0.05 -7.86
CA LEU A 424 12.81 1.25 -7.81
C LEU A 424 12.39 2.10 -6.61
N ARG A 425 11.12 1.98 -6.16
CA ARG A 425 10.65 2.67 -4.95
C ARG A 425 11.40 2.27 -3.69
N ILE A 426 11.93 1.05 -3.64
CA ILE A 426 12.70 0.54 -2.49
C ILE A 426 14.20 0.45 -2.78
N GLY A 427 14.69 1.11 -3.84
CA GLY A 427 16.11 1.26 -4.14
C GLY A 427 16.77 0.07 -4.85
N PHE A 428 16.01 -0.90 -5.37
CA PHE A 428 16.55 -1.90 -6.30
C PHE A 428 16.73 -1.27 -7.68
N ASP A 429 17.79 -0.46 -7.80
CA ASP A 429 18.06 0.37 -8.97
C ASP A 429 18.61 -0.43 -10.16
N HIS A 430 19.26 -1.56 -9.87
CA HIS A 430 19.94 -2.39 -10.85
C HIS A 430 19.39 -3.82 -10.82
N LEU A 431 18.56 -4.15 -11.80
CA LEU A 431 18.16 -5.53 -12.06
C LEU A 431 19.21 -6.19 -12.95
N ALA A 432 19.64 -7.41 -12.58
CA ALA A 432 20.67 -8.13 -13.31
C ALA A 432 20.21 -8.50 -14.74
N ALA A 433 18.95 -8.93 -14.85
CA ALA A 433 18.36 -9.34 -16.13
C ALA A 433 16.83 -9.34 -16.08
N ALA A 434 16.20 -9.61 -17.22
CA ALA A 434 14.78 -9.94 -17.32
C ALA A 434 14.50 -10.89 -18.49
N ALA A 435 13.37 -11.62 -18.39
CA ALA A 435 12.78 -12.30 -19.54
C ALA A 435 11.28 -11.98 -19.59
N VAL A 436 10.74 -11.87 -20.81
CA VAL A 436 9.34 -11.54 -21.07
C VAL A 436 8.74 -12.64 -21.94
N GLY A 437 7.52 -13.05 -21.66
CA GLY A 437 6.80 -14.09 -22.37
C GLY A 437 6.12 -15.09 -21.44
N ASN A 438 6.10 -16.35 -21.82
CA ASN A 438 5.50 -17.42 -21.03
C ASN A 438 6.54 -18.51 -20.69
N PRO A 439 6.27 -19.41 -19.71
CA PRO A 439 7.24 -20.42 -19.29
C PRO A 439 7.76 -21.33 -20.41
N LEU A 440 6.97 -21.59 -21.46
CA LEU A 440 7.43 -22.39 -22.61
C LEU A 440 8.47 -21.66 -23.46
N GLU A 441 8.48 -20.33 -23.45
CA GLU A 441 9.46 -19.51 -24.14
C GLU A 441 10.74 -19.32 -23.31
N TRP A 442 10.66 -19.47 -21.98
CA TRP A 442 11.77 -19.34 -21.05
C TRP A 442 12.48 -20.68 -20.79
N VAL A 443 11.80 -21.80 -21.05
CA VAL A 443 12.35 -23.11 -20.77
C VAL A 443 13.49 -23.44 -21.74
N GLY A 444 14.62 -23.84 -21.18
CA GLY A 444 15.74 -24.43 -21.92
C GLY A 444 15.57 -25.95 -22.02
N PRO A 445 16.60 -26.74 -21.70
CA PRO A 445 16.54 -28.20 -21.67
C PRO A 445 15.79 -28.78 -20.47
N GLN A 446 15.30 -27.94 -19.54
CA GLN A 446 14.64 -28.32 -18.30
C GLN A 446 13.14 -28.60 -18.55
N GLU A 447 12.55 -29.47 -17.74
CA GLU A 447 11.09 -29.62 -17.70
C GLU A 447 10.47 -28.51 -16.83
N LEU A 448 9.26 -28.07 -17.18
CA LEU A 448 8.50 -27.12 -16.36
C LEU A 448 8.01 -27.77 -15.07
N ALA A 449 7.91 -26.98 -14.01
CA ALA A 449 7.41 -27.40 -12.72
C ALA A 449 5.99 -26.88 -12.47
N SER A 450 5.34 -27.49 -11.49
CA SER A 450 4.02 -27.09 -11.01
C SER A 450 3.82 -27.54 -9.57
N TYR A 451 2.89 -26.89 -8.86
CA TYR A 451 2.37 -27.36 -7.59
C TYR A 451 0.88 -27.05 -7.46
N PRO A 452 0.12 -27.87 -6.67
CA PRO A 452 -1.30 -27.67 -6.48
C PRO A 452 -1.63 -26.36 -5.76
N ARG A 453 -2.75 -25.74 -6.17
CA ARG A 453 -3.46 -24.72 -5.39
C ARG A 453 -4.70 -25.34 -4.76
N SER A 454 -5.04 -24.94 -3.55
CA SER A 454 -6.13 -25.49 -2.77
C SER A 454 -6.77 -24.41 -1.88
N ASP A 455 -7.75 -24.81 -1.08
CA ASP A 455 -8.45 -23.99 -0.11
C ASP A 455 -8.49 -24.65 1.29
N PHE A 456 -9.00 -23.94 2.29
CA PHE A 456 -9.12 -24.46 3.65
C PHE A 456 -10.15 -25.60 3.78
N ALA A 457 -11.19 -25.62 2.97
CA ALA A 457 -12.18 -26.70 2.98
C ALA A 457 -11.57 -28.03 2.52
N THR A 458 -10.77 -27.98 1.47
CA THR A 458 -10.00 -29.13 0.98
C THR A 458 -8.97 -29.59 2.01
N LEU A 459 -8.22 -28.68 2.64
CA LEU A 459 -7.29 -28.99 3.73
C LEU A 459 -8.01 -29.74 4.87
N ALA A 460 -9.16 -29.22 5.32
CA ALA A 460 -9.96 -29.85 6.38
C ALA A 460 -10.32 -31.29 6.01
N THR A 461 -10.74 -31.54 4.76
CA THR A 461 -11.05 -32.87 4.24
C THR A 461 -9.82 -33.79 4.23
N VAL A 462 -8.69 -33.31 3.71
CA VAL A 462 -7.45 -34.09 3.60
C VAL A 462 -6.96 -34.53 4.98
N ARG A 463 -7.03 -33.66 5.99
CA ARG A 463 -6.62 -33.96 7.38
C ARG A 463 -7.46 -35.05 8.06
N THR A 464 -8.65 -35.37 7.56
CA THR A 464 -9.43 -36.51 8.08
C THR A 464 -8.89 -37.86 7.64
N GLY A 465 -8.19 -37.91 6.51
CA GLY A 465 -7.73 -39.16 5.88
C GLY A 465 -6.22 -39.40 5.96
N ARG A 466 -5.43 -38.34 6.07
CA ARG A 466 -3.96 -38.45 6.14
C ARG A 466 -3.34 -37.30 6.91
N GLN A 467 -2.16 -37.56 7.48
CA GLN A 467 -1.35 -36.53 8.11
C GLN A 467 -0.63 -35.69 7.03
N VAL A 468 -0.70 -34.36 7.15
CA VAL A 468 0.02 -33.40 6.33
C VAL A 468 0.64 -32.34 7.22
N GLU A 469 1.76 -31.76 6.80
CA GLU A 469 2.38 -30.61 7.47
C GLU A 469 1.67 -29.33 7.03
N VAL A 470 1.07 -28.60 7.96
CA VAL A 470 0.47 -27.29 7.70
C VAL A 470 1.43 -26.23 8.16
N LEU A 471 1.81 -25.34 7.24
CA LEU A 471 2.75 -24.25 7.51
C LEU A 471 2.01 -22.90 7.48
N ASP A 472 1.94 -22.22 8.62
CA ASP A 472 1.42 -20.86 8.74
C ASP A 472 2.57 -19.85 8.64
N VAL A 473 2.58 -19.04 7.58
CA VAL A 473 3.63 -18.04 7.32
C VAL A 473 3.21 -16.61 7.66
N ARG A 474 2.19 -16.46 8.51
CA ARG A 474 1.73 -15.17 9.01
C ARG A 474 2.70 -14.61 10.05
N SER A 475 2.50 -13.33 10.42
CA SER A 475 3.27 -12.70 11.50
C SER A 475 2.94 -13.30 12.87
N ASP A 476 3.83 -13.07 13.84
CA ASP A 476 3.64 -13.50 15.24
C ASP A 476 2.35 -12.97 15.85
N ARG A 477 1.96 -11.74 15.52
CA ARG A 477 0.72 -11.14 16.01
C ARG A 477 -0.50 -11.84 15.42
N GLU A 478 -0.50 -12.12 14.11
CA GLU A 478 -1.58 -12.87 13.47
C GLU A 478 -1.70 -14.29 14.04
N TRP A 479 -0.58 -14.95 14.27
CA TRP A 479 -0.54 -16.27 14.90
C TRP A 479 -1.11 -16.26 16.32
N ARG A 480 -0.69 -15.30 17.15
CA ARG A 480 -1.20 -15.16 18.53
C ARG A 480 -2.68 -14.79 18.58
N SER A 481 -3.23 -14.16 17.56
CA SER A 481 -4.67 -13.82 17.48
C SER A 481 -5.57 -15.03 17.13
N GLY A 482 -4.96 -16.17 16.81
CA GLY A 482 -5.63 -17.43 16.48
C GLY A 482 -4.97 -18.12 15.28
N HIS A 483 -4.85 -19.45 15.35
CA HIS A 483 -4.19 -20.27 14.33
C HIS A 483 -4.83 -21.65 14.19
N LEU A 484 -4.49 -22.36 13.12
CA LEU A 484 -4.96 -23.72 12.89
C LEU A 484 -4.30 -24.69 13.88
N PRO A 485 -5.07 -25.55 14.56
CA PRO A 485 -4.51 -26.58 15.45
C PRO A 485 -3.51 -27.47 14.73
N GLY A 486 -2.32 -27.63 15.33
CA GLY A 486 -1.25 -28.46 14.78
C GLY A 486 -0.53 -27.88 13.56
N ALA A 487 -0.77 -26.61 13.19
CA ALA A 487 0.06 -25.92 12.22
C ALA A 487 1.42 -25.57 12.80
N ARG A 488 2.44 -25.64 11.96
CA ARG A 488 3.78 -25.12 12.28
C ARG A 488 3.82 -23.64 11.91
N HIS A 489 4.22 -22.80 12.84
CA HIS A 489 4.38 -21.37 12.60
C HIS A 489 5.82 -21.04 12.23
N ILE A 490 6.01 -20.44 11.08
CA ILE A 490 7.29 -19.85 10.63
C ILE A 490 6.93 -18.60 9.84
N PRO A 491 7.08 -17.40 10.40
CA PRO A 491 6.85 -16.16 9.67
C PRO A 491 7.63 -16.12 8.37
N LEU A 492 7.00 -15.64 7.29
CA LEU A 492 7.61 -15.64 5.96
C LEU A 492 9.06 -15.10 5.92
N PRO A 493 9.43 -14.01 6.64
CA PRO A 493 10.82 -13.53 6.65
C PRO A 493 11.83 -14.51 7.28
N GLU A 494 11.39 -15.43 8.12
CA GLU A 494 12.23 -16.43 8.78
C GLU A 494 12.35 -17.72 7.97
N LEU A 495 11.42 -17.93 7.03
CA LEU A 495 11.33 -19.17 6.27
C LEU A 495 12.63 -19.53 5.53
N PRO A 496 13.34 -18.63 4.83
CA PRO A 496 14.58 -18.99 4.14
C PRO A 496 15.62 -19.66 5.05
N ASN A 497 15.70 -19.25 6.32
CA ASN A 497 16.62 -19.81 7.31
C ASN A 497 16.11 -21.13 7.91
N ALA A 498 14.80 -21.39 7.85
CA ALA A 498 14.17 -22.55 8.43
C ALA A 498 13.97 -23.71 7.46
N ILE A 499 14.01 -23.47 6.14
CA ILE A 499 13.73 -24.48 5.10
C ILE A 499 14.52 -25.77 5.31
N ALA A 500 15.83 -25.68 5.56
CA ALA A 500 16.70 -26.86 5.74
C ALA A 500 16.34 -27.73 6.96
N SER A 501 15.54 -27.21 7.89
CA SER A 501 15.10 -27.93 9.09
C SER A 501 13.68 -28.50 8.96
N LEU A 502 13.00 -28.26 7.86
CA LEU A 502 11.66 -28.78 7.62
C LEU A 502 11.71 -30.29 7.32
N PRO A 503 10.71 -31.06 7.77
CA PRO A 503 10.65 -32.49 7.47
C PRO A 503 10.40 -32.73 5.98
N GLU A 504 10.83 -33.89 5.47
CA GLU A 504 10.42 -34.39 4.14
C GLU A 504 8.94 -34.79 4.20
N ALA A 505 8.04 -33.86 3.85
CA ALA A 505 6.60 -34.03 3.88
C ALA A 505 5.94 -33.16 2.80
N GLU A 506 4.66 -33.39 2.57
CA GLU A 506 3.84 -32.47 1.78
C GLU A 506 3.41 -31.29 2.65
N HIS A 507 3.89 -30.09 2.32
CA HIS A 507 3.63 -28.86 3.05
C HIS A 507 2.42 -28.12 2.50
N TRP A 508 1.39 -27.94 3.29
CA TRP A 508 0.23 -27.11 3.01
C TRP A 508 0.46 -25.73 3.56
N VAL A 509 0.80 -24.80 2.68
CA VAL A 509 1.28 -23.47 3.08
C VAL A 509 0.13 -22.46 3.02
N HIS A 510 -0.12 -21.78 4.12
CA HIS A 510 -1.14 -20.73 4.18
C HIS A 510 -0.63 -19.44 4.82
N CYS A 511 -1.34 -18.36 4.52
CA CYS A 511 -1.24 -17.09 5.24
C CYS A 511 -2.65 -16.52 5.47
N ARG A 512 -2.82 -15.20 5.49
CA ARG A 512 -4.14 -14.59 5.63
C ARG A 512 -5.00 -14.74 4.36
N SER A 513 -4.42 -14.53 3.16
CA SER A 513 -5.16 -14.42 1.89
C SER A 513 -4.43 -14.98 0.66
N GLY A 514 -3.51 -15.93 0.84
CA GLY A 514 -2.77 -16.60 -0.24
C GLY A 514 -1.48 -15.91 -0.69
N PHE A 515 -1.32 -14.58 -0.59
CA PHE A 515 -0.18 -13.86 -1.14
C PHE A 515 1.18 -14.27 -0.55
N ARG A 516 1.36 -14.16 0.77
CA ARG A 516 2.59 -14.61 1.46
C ARG A 516 2.82 -16.12 1.33
N ALA A 517 1.72 -16.88 1.31
CA ALA A 517 1.76 -18.32 1.12
C ALA A 517 2.28 -18.70 -0.27
N ALA A 518 1.99 -17.94 -1.32
CA ALA A 518 2.51 -18.17 -2.65
C ALA A 518 4.03 -17.95 -2.72
N ILE A 519 4.55 -16.90 -2.09
CA ILE A 519 5.99 -16.66 -1.95
C ILE A 519 6.63 -17.85 -1.23
N ALA A 520 6.08 -18.25 -0.08
CA ALA A 520 6.60 -19.36 0.72
C ALA A 520 6.56 -20.70 -0.03
N ALA A 521 5.45 -21.00 -0.73
CA ALA A 521 5.31 -22.21 -1.53
C ALA A 521 6.34 -22.26 -2.66
N SER A 522 6.59 -21.14 -3.35
CA SER A 522 7.60 -21.08 -4.40
C SER A 522 9.03 -21.22 -3.86
N LEU A 523 9.36 -20.65 -2.70
CA LEU A 523 10.65 -20.84 -2.03
C LEU A 523 10.89 -22.31 -1.66
N LEU A 524 9.88 -22.99 -1.14
CA LEU A 524 9.94 -24.41 -0.80
C LEU A 524 10.08 -25.29 -2.05
N ALA A 525 9.26 -25.01 -3.08
CA ALA A 525 9.29 -25.74 -4.35
C ALA A 525 10.63 -25.58 -5.07
N ALA A 526 11.23 -24.38 -5.03
CA ALA A 526 12.53 -24.09 -5.64
C ALA A 526 13.68 -24.98 -5.11
N VAL A 527 13.56 -25.48 -3.87
CA VAL A 527 14.53 -26.38 -3.23
C VAL A 527 14.04 -27.84 -3.16
N GLY A 528 12.95 -28.18 -3.84
CA GLY A 528 12.48 -29.54 -4.04
C GLY A 528 11.47 -30.09 -3.01
N HIS A 529 10.94 -29.25 -2.10
CA HIS A 529 9.85 -29.68 -1.22
C HIS A 529 8.55 -29.89 -1.99
N GLN A 530 7.76 -30.87 -1.56
CA GLN A 530 6.39 -31.03 -2.05
C GLN A 530 5.48 -30.01 -1.36
N VAL A 531 4.79 -29.17 -2.13
CA VAL A 531 3.97 -28.08 -1.60
C VAL A 531 2.57 -28.08 -2.16
N VAL A 532 1.62 -27.62 -1.35
CA VAL A 532 0.27 -27.25 -1.75
C VAL A 532 0.03 -25.82 -1.27
N LEU A 533 -0.23 -24.91 -2.19
CA LEU A 533 -0.57 -23.53 -1.88
C LEU A 533 -2.04 -23.42 -1.45
N ILE A 534 -2.31 -22.96 -0.23
CA ILE A 534 -3.64 -22.53 0.16
C ILE A 534 -3.83 -21.07 -0.27
N ASP A 535 -4.53 -20.91 -1.40
CA ASP A 535 -4.87 -19.60 -1.96
C ASP A 535 -6.30 -19.21 -1.59
N ASP A 536 -6.51 -18.99 -0.31
CA ASP A 536 -7.80 -18.74 0.32
C ASP A 536 -7.65 -17.81 1.52
N THR A 537 -8.75 -17.25 2.05
CA THR A 537 -8.71 -16.40 3.23
C THR A 537 -8.82 -17.22 4.51
N VAL A 538 -8.02 -16.88 5.53
CA VAL A 538 -7.98 -17.62 6.80
C VAL A 538 -9.32 -17.61 7.54
N GLU A 539 -10.19 -16.65 7.25
CA GLU A 539 -11.57 -16.60 7.75
C GLU A 539 -12.40 -17.81 7.33
N HIS A 540 -12.10 -18.43 6.17
CA HIS A 540 -12.74 -19.66 5.71
C HIS A 540 -12.25 -20.91 6.48
N ALA A 541 -11.17 -20.81 7.21
CA ALA A 541 -10.70 -21.89 8.07
C ALA A 541 -11.56 -22.14 9.32
N ARG A 542 -12.57 -21.29 9.62
CA ARG A 542 -13.51 -21.47 10.75
C ARG A 542 -14.51 -22.59 10.41
N PRO A 543 -14.65 -23.65 11.22
CA PRO A 543 -14.58 -23.71 12.69
C PRO A 543 -13.31 -24.39 13.26
N VAL A 544 -12.19 -24.39 12.57
CA VAL A 544 -10.98 -25.13 12.93
C VAL A 544 -10.01 -24.32 13.80
N VAL A 545 -10.28 -23.02 13.99
CA VAL A 545 -9.43 -22.14 14.80
C VAL A 545 -9.84 -22.26 16.28
N GLN A 546 -8.97 -22.76 17.15
CA GLN A 546 -9.11 -22.61 18.59
C GLN A 546 -8.51 -21.27 19.01
N GLU A 547 -9.29 -20.47 19.76
CA GLU A 547 -8.77 -19.35 20.51
C GLU A 547 -7.76 -19.87 21.53
N GLY A 548 -6.51 -19.48 21.42
CA GLY A 548 -5.44 -19.80 22.35
C GLY A 548 -5.41 -18.87 23.57
#